data_711bdfbf33fd3a38637fbc293295258c
#
_entry.id   711bdfbf33fd3a38637fbc293295258c
#
_cell.length_a   1.000
_cell.length_b   1.000
_cell.length_c   1.000
_cell.angle_alpha   90.00
_cell.angle_beta   90.00
_cell.angle_gamma   90.00
#
_symmetry.space_group_name_H-M   'P 1'
#
loop_
_entity.id
_entity.type
_entity.pdbx_description
1 polymer ?
#
loop_
_entity_poly.entity_id
_entity_poly.type
_entity_poly.pdbx_seq_one_letter_code
_entity_poly.pdbx_strand_id
1 'polypeptide(L)'
;MSESQQYDVAIVGAGPVGLACAIEAGRQNLSHIVVEKGSLVNSLIGYPTNMEFFSTPELLEIGGYPLVSSRYKPLREETIDYYHRVARTENLNIHLSEKVLRLEGKRGQFTLYTDKKSIQTRNVIVATGFFDQPNLLNVEGENLDHVHHYFKEAYAYSGRDVVVVGAKNSAAKAALLLNRQGANVTMLIRG
;
A
#
# COMPACT_ATOMS: atom_id res chain seq x y z
N MET A 1 4.00 -33.25 -17.65
CA MET A 1 4.73 -32.12 -17.07
C MET A 1 4.09 -30.87 -17.68
N SER A 2 3.30 -30.10 -16.93
CA SER A 2 2.73 -28.85 -17.46
C SER A 2 3.89 -27.90 -17.71
N GLU A 3 4.03 -27.40 -18.94
CA GLU A 3 4.94 -26.31 -19.23
C GLU A 3 4.66 -25.18 -18.24
N SER A 4 5.67 -24.78 -17.47
CA SER A 4 5.54 -23.66 -16.56
C SER A 4 5.32 -22.40 -17.40
N GLN A 5 4.12 -21.83 -17.34
CA GLN A 5 3.78 -20.60 -18.06
C GLN A 5 4.79 -19.51 -17.72
N GLN A 6 5.53 -19.06 -18.72
CA GLN A 6 6.45 -17.94 -18.59
C GLN A 6 5.70 -16.64 -18.92
N TYR A 7 5.72 -15.68 -18.00
CA TYR A 7 5.15 -14.37 -18.19
C TYR A 7 6.16 -13.41 -18.85
N ASP A 8 5.67 -12.43 -19.59
CA ASP A 8 6.51 -11.34 -20.10
C ASP A 8 6.92 -10.40 -18.97
N VAL A 9 6.00 -10.17 -18.01
CA VAL A 9 6.23 -9.29 -16.86
C VAL A 9 5.61 -9.88 -15.59
N ALA A 10 6.40 -9.97 -14.52
CA ALA A 10 5.89 -10.17 -13.18
C ALA A 10 6.02 -8.86 -12.38
N ILE A 11 4.94 -8.46 -11.72
CA ILE A 11 4.85 -7.23 -10.95
C ILE A 11 4.72 -7.60 -9.46
N VAL A 12 5.62 -7.08 -8.64
CA VAL A 12 5.63 -7.36 -7.20
C VAL A 12 5.00 -6.18 -6.46
N GLY A 13 3.81 -6.41 -5.93
CA GLY A 13 2.99 -5.42 -5.24
C GLY A 13 1.76 -4.98 -6.05
N ALA A 14 0.57 -5.09 -5.45
CA ALA A 14 -0.72 -4.67 -6.01
C ALA A 14 -1.21 -3.33 -5.42
N GLY A 15 -0.29 -2.42 -5.16
CA GLY A 15 -0.59 -1.02 -4.89
C GLY A 15 -0.93 -0.25 -6.17
N PRO A 16 -1.27 1.05 -6.08
CA PRO A 16 -1.65 1.86 -7.25
C PRO A 16 -0.66 1.78 -8.41
N VAL A 17 0.64 1.84 -8.11
CA VAL A 17 1.71 1.76 -9.12
C VAL A 17 1.76 0.38 -9.78
N GLY A 18 1.66 -0.70 -9.00
CA GLY A 18 1.64 -2.06 -9.54
C GLY A 18 0.43 -2.31 -10.43
N LEU A 19 -0.75 -1.81 -10.04
CA LEU A 19 -1.97 -1.89 -10.84
C LEU A 19 -1.82 -1.11 -12.16
N ALA A 20 -1.29 0.11 -12.10
CA ALA A 20 -1.04 0.91 -13.31
C ALA A 20 -0.09 0.18 -14.27
N CYS A 21 0.99 -0.43 -13.76
CA CYS A 21 1.90 -1.23 -14.57
C CYS A 21 1.21 -2.45 -15.20
N ALA A 22 0.32 -3.13 -14.47
CA ALA A 22 -0.42 -4.27 -14.98
C ALA A 22 -1.39 -3.88 -16.10
N ILE A 23 -2.08 -2.75 -15.95
CA ILE A 23 -2.96 -2.19 -16.97
C ILE A 23 -2.17 -1.91 -18.26
N GLU A 24 -1.05 -1.21 -18.14
CA GLU A 24 -0.23 -0.88 -19.31
C GLU A 24 0.41 -2.12 -19.95
N ALA A 25 0.81 -3.12 -19.16
CA ALA A 25 1.27 -4.40 -19.72
C ALA A 25 0.17 -5.09 -20.54
N GLY A 26 -1.07 -5.12 -20.02
CA GLY A 26 -2.22 -5.66 -20.75
C GLY A 26 -2.49 -4.93 -22.04
N ARG A 27 -2.44 -3.60 -22.05
CA ARG A 27 -2.62 -2.75 -23.25
C ARG A 27 -1.57 -2.99 -24.31
N GLN A 28 -0.38 -3.39 -23.91
CA GLN A 28 0.69 -3.78 -24.83
C GLN A 28 0.65 -5.28 -25.21
N ASN A 29 -0.42 -5.99 -24.86
CA ASN A 29 -0.57 -7.45 -25.09
C ASN A 29 0.55 -8.28 -24.44
N LEU A 30 1.15 -7.80 -23.35
CA LEU A 30 2.14 -8.56 -22.59
C LEU A 30 1.44 -9.46 -21.57
N SER A 31 1.82 -10.73 -21.56
CA SER A 31 1.40 -11.65 -20.50
C SER A 31 1.98 -11.20 -19.17
N HIS A 32 1.11 -10.98 -18.17
CA HIS A 32 1.57 -10.45 -16.89
C HIS A 32 0.92 -11.14 -15.71
N ILE A 33 1.57 -11.04 -14.56
CA ILE A 33 1.08 -11.47 -13.25
C ILE A 33 1.46 -10.43 -12.20
N VAL A 34 0.52 -10.10 -11.33
CA VAL A 34 0.78 -9.28 -10.14
C VAL A 34 0.78 -10.18 -8.92
N VAL A 35 1.79 -10.06 -8.06
CA VAL A 35 1.92 -10.85 -6.83
C VAL A 35 1.93 -9.90 -5.64
N GLU A 36 0.96 -10.06 -4.73
CA GLU A 36 0.77 -9.20 -3.57
C GLU A 36 0.74 -10.03 -2.28
N LYS A 37 1.56 -9.66 -1.30
CA LYS A 37 1.67 -10.36 0.00
C LYS A 37 0.42 -10.27 0.87
N GLY A 38 -0.39 -9.25 0.67
CA GLY A 38 -1.61 -8.99 1.43
C GLY A 38 -2.84 -8.87 0.54
N SER A 39 -3.67 -7.92 0.87
CA SER A 39 -4.87 -7.55 0.12
C SER A 39 -4.54 -6.59 -1.02
N LEU A 40 -5.44 -6.45 -1.97
CA LEU A 40 -5.35 -5.41 -2.99
C LEU A 40 -5.21 -4.04 -2.31
N VAL A 41 -4.28 -3.21 -2.78
CA VAL A 41 -3.88 -1.91 -2.20
C VAL A 41 -3.62 -1.96 -0.69
N ASN A 42 -2.91 -2.99 -0.26
CA ASN A 42 -2.69 -3.32 1.16
C ASN A 42 -2.18 -2.15 2.02
N SER A 43 -1.32 -1.30 1.49
CA SER A 43 -0.84 -0.11 2.21
C SER A 43 -1.97 0.87 2.55
N LEU A 44 -2.95 1.05 1.65
CA LEU A 44 -4.10 1.93 1.89
C LEU A 44 -5.00 1.38 3.00
N ILE A 45 -5.12 0.04 3.09
CA ILE A 45 -5.86 -0.62 4.18
C ILE A 45 -5.19 -0.34 5.54
N GLY A 46 -3.86 -0.18 5.53
CA GLY A 46 -3.08 0.21 6.70
C GLY A 46 -3.21 1.68 7.13
N TYR A 47 -3.74 2.56 6.29
CA TYR A 47 -3.91 3.98 6.60
C TYR A 47 -5.03 4.22 7.64
N PRO A 48 -5.05 5.39 8.30
CA PRO A 48 -6.10 5.73 9.26
C PRO A 48 -7.49 5.66 8.63
N THR A 49 -8.47 5.18 9.41
CA THR A 49 -9.89 5.17 9.04
C THR A 49 -10.37 6.58 8.71
N ASN A 50 -11.15 6.72 7.66
CA ASN A 50 -11.64 8.01 7.15
C ASN A 50 -10.53 9.04 6.83
N MET A 51 -9.31 8.58 6.55
CA MET A 51 -8.22 9.46 6.17
C MET A 51 -8.56 10.17 4.86
N GLU A 52 -8.47 11.49 4.87
CA GLU A 52 -8.51 12.29 3.65
C GLU A 52 -7.11 12.33 3.02
N PHE A 53 -7.02 12.02 1.72
CA PHE A 53 -5.77 12.08 0.98
C PHE A 53 -5.18 13.50 0.92
N PHE A 54 -3.89 13.60 0.63
CA PHE A 54 -3.23 14.90 0.40
C PHE A 54 -3.41 15.38 -1.05
N SER A 55 -3.65 14.44 -1.97
CA SER A 55 -3.83 14.67 -3.40
C SER A 55 -5.30 14.76 -3.77
N THR A 56 -5.60 15.47 -4.87
CA THR A 56 -6.92 15.47 -5.50
C THR A 56 -7.18 14.14 -6.23
N PRO A 57 -8.44 13.82 -6.57
CA PRO A 57 -8.79 12.58 -7.27
C PRO A 57 -7.95 12.33 -8.53
N GLU A 58 -7.77 13.34 -9.36
CA GLU A 58 -7.08 13.26 -10.65
C GLU A 58 -5.61 12.78 -10.52
N LEU A 59 -4.97 13.07 -9.39
CA LEU A 59 -3.60 12.65 -9.09
C LEU A 59 -3.49 11.21 -8.58
N LEU A 60 -4.62 10.59 -8.29
CA LEU A 60 -4.72 9.20 -7.81
C LEU A 60 -5.25 8.26 -8.88
N GLU A 61 -5.72 8.80 -10.01
CA GLU A 61 -6.26 8.03 -11.12
C GLU A 61 -5.21 7.17 -11.81
N ILE A 62 -5.63 5.97 -12.22
CA ILE A 62 -4.81 5.05 -12.99
C ILE A 62 -5.59 4.53 -14.21
N GLY A 63 -4.88 4.19 -15.27
CA GLY A 63 -5.46 3.55 -16.45
C GLY A 63 -6.50 4.40 -17.18
N GLY A 64 -6.58 5.71 -16.93
CA GLY A 64 -7.59 6.60 -17.53
C GLY A 64 -9.00 6.41 -16.97
N TYR A 65 -9.15 5.75 -15.83
CA TYR A 65 -10.42 5.61 -15.12
C TYR A 65 -10.61 6.77 -14.15
N PRO A 66 -11.74 7.50 -14.18
CA PRO A 66 -11.96 8.62 -13.27
C PRO A 66 -12.22 8.14 -11.84
N LEU A 67 -11.61 8.81 -10.87
CA LEU A 67 -11.91 8.71 -9.44
C LEU A 67 -12.92 9.78 -9.07
N VAL A 68 -14.20 9.42 -9.01
CA VAL A 68 -15.26 10.33 -8.62
C VAL A 68 -15.34 10.42 -7.10
N SER A 69 -15.18 11.63 -6.54
CA SER A 69 -15.36 11.93 -5.13
C SER A 69 -16.28 13.14 -4.98
N SER A 70 -17.10 13.16 -3.93
CA SER A 70 -17.89 14.33 -3.55
C SER A 70 -17.07 15.40 -2.84
N ARG A 71 -15.79 15.14 -2.57
CA ARG A 71 -14.86 15.99 -1.86
C ARG A 71 -13.74 16.49 -2.77
N TYR A 72 -13.17 17.63 -2.42
CA TYR A 72 -11.97 18.14 -3.11
C TYR A 72 -10.78 17.17 -3.01
N LYS A 73 -10.68 16.45 -1.88
CA LYS A 73 -9.70 15.38 -1.65
C LYS A 73 -10.46 14.13 -1.23
N PRO A 74 -10.23 12.99 -1.90
CA PRO A 74 -10.98 11.78 -1.64
C PRO A 74 -10.62 11.17 -0.27
N LEU A 75 -11.56 10.40 0.28
CA LEU A 75 -11.32 9.58 1.45
C LEU A 75 -10.59 8.29 1.07
N ARG A 76 -9.94 7.71 2.07
CA ARG A 76 -9.28 6.39 1.97
C ARG A 76 -10.23 5.33 1.40
N GLU A 77 -11.45 5.28 1.89
CA GLU A 77 -12.46 4.30 1.52
C GLU A 77 -12.86 4.45 0.04
N GLU A 78 -13.14 5.66 -0.42
CA GLU A 78 -13.44 5.96 -1.82
C GLU A 78 -12.30 5.51 -2.74
N THR A 79 -11.06 5.73 -2.31
CA THR A 79 -9.86 5.39 -3.07
C THR A 79 -9.62 3.86 -3.10
N ILE A 80 -9.85 3.16 -2.00
CA ILE A 80 -9.79 1.68 -1.97
C ILE A 80 -10.82 1.09 -2.94
N ASP A 81 -12.08 1.53 -2.86
CA ASP A 81 -13.16 1.06 -3.73
C ASP A 81 -12.87 1.35 -5.21
N TYR A 82 -12.28 2.51 -5.49
CA TYR A 82 -11.84 2.88 -6.83
C TYR A 82 -10.82 1.88 -7.39
N TYR A 83 -9.72 1.59 -6.68
CA TYR A 83 -8.70 0.65 -7.17
C TYR A 83 -9.24 -0.77 -7.31
N HIS A 84 -10.11 -1.21 -6.40
CA HIS A 84 -10.79 -2.50 -6.52
C HIS A 84 -11.68 -2.58 -7.77
N ARG A 85 -12.41 -1.51 -8.07
CA ARG A 85 -13.24 -1.43 -9.28
C ARG A 85 -12.40 -1.46 -10.54
N VAL A 86 -11.33 -0.66 -10.60
CA VAL A 86 -10.41 -0.63 -11.75
C VAL A 86 -9.79 -2.01 -11.98
N ALA A 87 -9.25 -2.65 -10.95
CA ALA A 87 -8.63 -3.97 -11.06
C ALA A 87 -9.60 -5.03 -11.59
N ARG A 88 -10.88 -4.98 -11.16
CA ARG A 88 -11.94 -5.89 -11.66
C ARG A 88 -12.34 -5.56 -13.10
N THR A 89 -12.48 -4.29 -13.44
CA THR A 89 -12.85 -3.87 -14.81
C THR A 89 -11.80 -4.30 -15.83
N GLU A 90 -10.53 -4.17 -15.51
CA GLU A 90 -9.40 -4.59 -16.34
C GLU A 90 -9.14 -6.11 -16.28
N ASN A 91 -9.86 -6.84 -15.44
CA ASN A 91 -9.69 -8.28 -15.22
C ASN A 91 -8.21 -8.66 -14.99
N LEU A 92 -7.52 -7.90 -14.15
CA LEU A 92 -6.09 -8.06 -13.92
C LEU A 92 -5.77 -9.40 -13.25
N ASN A 93 -4.71 -10.06 -13.72
CA ASN A 93 -4.21 -11.31 -13.15
C ASN A 93 -3.43 -11.02 -11.85
N ILE A 94 -4.12 -11.01 -10.73
CA ILE A 94 -3.57 -10.65 -9.42
C ILE A 94 -3.64 -11.84 -8.46
N HIS A 95 -2.51 -12.20 -7.89
CA HIS A 95 -2.37 -13.20 -6.84
C HIS A 95 -2.21 -12.50 -5.50
N LEU A 96 -3.25 -12.53 -4.68
CA LEU A 96 -3.27 -11.97 -3.34
C LEU A 96 -2.80 -12.98 -2.29
N SER A 97 -2.37 -12.45 -1.12
CA SER A 97 -1.86 -13.26 0.00
C SER A 97 -0.74 -14.21 -0.46
N GLU A 98 0.09 -13.76 -1.39
CA GLU A 98 1.23 -14.50 -1.93
C GLU A 98 2.48 -13.61 -1.85
N LYS A 99 3.42 -13.97 -0.97
CA LYS A 99 4.61 -13.15 -0.68
C LYS A 99 5.78 -13.58 -1.55
N VAL A 100 6.34 -12.65 -2.31
CA VAL A 100 7.63 -12.87 -2.99
C VAL A 100 8.73 -12.86 -1.94
N LEU A 101 9.51 -13.92 -1.91
CA LEU A 101 10.60 -14.13 -0.95
C LEU A 101 11.96 -13.84 -1.58
N ARG A 102 12.13 -14.18 -2.86
CA ARG A 102 13.42 -14.15 -3.54
C ARG A 102 13.24 -14.00 -5.05
N LEU A 103 14.18 -13.33 -5.68
CA LEU A 103 14.30 -13.19 -7.13
C LEU A 103 15.67 -13.72 -7.55
N GLU A 104 15.70 -14.59 -8.56
CA GLU A 104 16.92 -15.11 -9.17
C GLU A 104 16.88 -14.98 -10.69
N GLY A 105 18.04 -15.07 -11.31
CA GLY A 105 18.18 -15.08 -12.77
C GLY A 105 18.80 -13.79 -13.32
N LYS A 106 18.57 -13.58 -14.61
CA LYS A 106 19.06 -12.43 -15.37
C LYS A 106 17.99 -11.94 -16.33
N ARG A 107 18.20 -10.80 -16.94
CA ARG A 107 17.29 -10.23 -17.92
C ARG A 107 16.85 -11.27 -18.97
N GLY A 108 15.56 -11.40 -19.16
CA GLY A 108 14.92 -12.37 -20.05
C GLY A 108 14.61 -13.74 -19.41
N GLN A 109 15.18 -14.05 -18.24
CA GLN A 109 15.04 -15.33 -17.53
C GLN A 109 15.08 -15.14 -16.03
N PHE A 110 14.02 -14.59 -15.45
CA PHE A 110 13.89 -14.46 -14.01
C PHE A 110 12.99 -15.56 -13.42
N THR A 111 13.30 -15.93 -12.19
CA THR A 111 12.44 -16.77 -11.36
C THR A 111 12.12 -16.02 -10.07
N LEU A 112 10.84 -15.75 -9.84
CA LEU A 112 10.35 -15.27 -8.55
C LEU A 112 9.97 -16.50 -7.72
N TYR A 113 10.48 -16.57 -6.50
CA TYR A 113 10.09 -17.55 -5.51
C TYR A 113 9.14 -16.89 -4.52
N THR A 114 7.94 -17.43 -4.41
CA THR A 114 6.94 -17.00 -3.45
C THR A 114 6.84 -18.00 -2.30
N ASP A 115 6.04 -17.69 -1.30
CA ASP A 115 5.69 -18.62 -0.22
C ASP A 115 4.75 -19.76 -0.69
N LYS A 116 4.27 -19.71 -1.97
CA LYS A 116 3.36 -20.72 -2.53
C LYS A 116 3.93 -21.47 -3.74
N LYS A 117 4.71 -20.80 -4.58
CA LYS A 117 5.22 -21.38 -5.86
C LYS A 117 6.41 -20.61 -6.42
N SER A 118 6.95 -21.10 -7.53
CA SER A 118 7.88 -20.34 -8.38
C SER A 118 7.18 -19.83 -9.64
N ILE A 119 7.54 -18.63 -10.09
CA ILE A 119 6.98 -17.94 -11.25
C ILE A 119 8.11 -17.59 -12.21
N GLN A 120 8.01 -18.06 -13.46
CA GLN A 120 8.97 -17.74 -14.51
C GLN A 120 8.53 -16.47 -15.24
N THR A 121 9.46 -15.54 -15.46
CA THR A 121 9.15 -14.29 -16.16
C THR A 121 10.38 -13.74 -16.89
N ARG A 122 10.14 -12.96 -17.93
CA ARG A 122 11.20 -12.27 -18.68
C ARG A 122 11.67 -10.99 -18.00
N ASN A 123 10.73 -10.26 -17.37
CA ASN A 123 10.98 -8.99 -16.72
C ASN A 123 10.28 -8.93 -15.37
N VAL A 124 10.83 -8.14 -14.44
CA VAL A 124 10.24 -7.92 -13.11
C VAL A 124 10.11 -6.43 -12.86
N ILE A 125 8.94 -6.01 -12.40
CA ILE A 125 8.67 -4.67 -11.88
C ILE A 125 8.49 -4.79 -10.37
N VAL A 126 9.28 -4.04 -9.60
CA VAL A 126 9.16 -3.97 -8.14
C VAL A 126 8.37 -2.73 -7.76
N ALA A 127 7.14 -2.95 -7.28
CA ALA A 127 6.18 -1.91 -6.88
C ALA A 127 5.72 -2.06 -5.42
N THR A 128 6.62 -2.48 -4.54
CA THR A 128 6.33 -2.86 -3.15
C THR A 128 5.99 -1.69 -2.23
N GLY A 129 6.24 -0.45 -2.66
CA GLY A 129 6.06 0.73 -1.84
C GLY A 129 7.03 0.79 -0.64
N PHE A 130 6.72 1.62 0.35
CA PHE A 130 7.58 1.83 1.52
C PHE A 130 6.79 1.86 2.85
N PHE A 131 5.46 1.83 2.82
CA PHE A 131 4.62 2.02 4.00
C PHE A 131 4.84 0.97 5.09
N ASP A 132 5.15 -0.28 4.70
CA ASP A 132 5.31 -1.40 5.65
C ASP A 132 6.64 -1.39 6.42
N GLN A 133 7.49 -0.40 6.19
CA GLN A 133 8.77 -0.25 6.88
C GLN A 133 8.79 1.10 7.61
N PRO A 134 8.39 1.13 8.89
CA PRO A 134 8.42 2.34 9.69
C PRO A 134 9.85 2.79 9.95
N ASN A 135 10.05 4.10 10.01
CA ASN A 135 11.31 4.66 10.51
C ASN A 135 11.35 4.49 12.02
N LEU A 136 12.18 3.57 12.48
CA LEU A 136 12.37 3.31 13.91
C LEU A 136 13.17 4.43 14.58
N LEU A 137 12.87 4.70 15.82
CA LEU A 137 13.62 5.65 16.66
C LEU A 137 14.88 5.02 17.25
N ASN A 138 14.90 3.69 17.37
CA ASN A 138 15.95 2.89 18.00
C ASN A 138 16.19 3.31 19.46
N VAL A 139 15.12 3.51 20.20
CA VAL A 139 15.14 3.84 21.63
C VAL A 139 14.62 2.68 22.47
N GLU A 140 15.02 2.66 23.74
CA GLU A 140 14.51 1.69 24.72
C GLU A 140 12.99 1.83 24.83
N GLY A 141 12.28 0.70 24.85
CA GLY A 141 10.82 0.65 24.95
C GLY A 141 10.06 0.79 23.63
N GLU A 142 10.73 0.99 22.49
CA GLU A 142 10.07 1.15 21.19
C GLU A 142 9.21 -0.07 20.78
N ASN A 143 9.53 -1.26 21.30
CA ASN A 143 8.81 -2.51 21.01
C ASN A 143 7.74 -2.86 22.05
N LEU A 144 7.38 -1.94 22.96
CA LEU A 144 6.31 -2.17 23.92
C LEU A 144 4.95 -2.14 23.26
N ASP A 145 3.99 -2.92 23.75
CA ASP A 145 2.65 -3.12 23.15
C ASP A 145 1.85 -1.83 22.99
N HIS A 146 2.13 -0.80 23.76
CA HIS A 146 1.48 0.51 23.68
C HIS A 146 2.21 1.51 22.77
N VAL A 147 3.29 1.08 22.09
CA VAL A 147 4.00 1.88 21.09
C VAL A 147 3.56 1.46 19.70
N HIS A 148 3.06 2.40 18.93
CA HIS A 148 2.49 2.13 17.61
C HIS A 148 3.17 2.96 16.53
N HIS A 149 3.64 2.32 15.46
CA HIS A 149 4.20 2.99 14.29
C HIS A 149 3.13 3.38 13.26
N TYR A 150 1.94 2.80 13.38
CA TYR A 150 0.82 3.04 12.48
C TYR A 150 -0.42 3.46 13.26
N PHE A 151 -0.83 4.70 13.06
CA PHE A 151 -2.07 5.23 13.62
C PHE A 151 -3.25 4.81 12.75
N LYS A 152 -4.29 4.23 13.34
CA LYS A 152 -5.50 3.80 12.63
C LYS A 152 -6.75 4.51 13.12
N GLU A 153 -6.98 4.53 14.43
CA GLU A 153 -8.25 4.91 15.00
C GLU A 153 -8.07 5.79 16.23
N ALA A 154 -8.65 6.99 16.23
CA ALA A 154 -8.50 7.95 17.32
C ALA A 154 -9.37 7.62 18.55
N TYR A 155 -10.54 7.02 18.34
CA TYR A 155 -11.50 6.75 19.42
C TYR A 155 -10.94 5.81 20.51
N ALA A 156 -10.03 4.92 20.14
CA ALA A 156 -9.38 4.01 21.08
C ALA A 156 -8.53 4.72 22.16
N TYR A 157 -8.21 6.00 21.96
CA TYR A 157 -7.34 6.79 22.82
C TYR A 157 -8.09 7.85 23.63
N SER A 158 -9.43 7.88 23.60
CA SER A 158 -10.23 8.84 24.35
C SER A 158 -9.91 8.76 25.85
N GLY A 159 -9.64 9.92 26.48
CA GLY A 159 -9.28 10.04 27.87
C GLY A 159 -7.88 9.52 28.25
N ARG A 160 -7.03 9.21 27.28
CA ARG A 160 -5.65 8.74 27.51
C ARG A 160 -4.62 9.83 27.27
N ASP A 161 -3.49 9.72 27.96
CA ASP A 161 -2.29 10.51 27.65
C ASP A 161 -1.56 9.85 26.49
N VAL A 162 -1.33 10.62 25.40
CA VAL A 162 -0.73 10.12 24.18
C VAL A 162 0.43 11.01 23.76
N VAL A 163 1.56 10.39 23.48
CA VAL A 163 2.72 11.07 22.90
C VAL A 163 2.78 10.77 21.41
N VAL A 164 2.83 11.81 20.58
CA VAL A 164 3.01 11.72 19.14
C VAL A 164 4.42 12.20 18.78
N VAL A 165 5.22 11.31 18.21
CA VAL A 165 6.60 11.64 17.80
C VAL A 165 6.63 12.01 16.32
N GLY A 166 7.07 13.23 16.00
CA GLY A 166 7.20 13.76 14.66
C GLY A 166 6.49 15.08 14.45
N ALA A 167 6.82 15.77 13.34
CA ALA A 167 6.29 17.09 12.99
C ALA A 167 5.70 17.17 11.56
N LYS A 168 5.77 16.07 10.80
CA LYS A 168 5.21 16.06 9.43
C LYS A 168 3.69 15.87 9.43
N ASN A 169 3.08 15.98 8.26
CA ASN A 169 1.63 15.96 8.07
C ASN A 169 0.92 14.81 8.81
N SER A 170 1.48 13.60 8.78
CA SER A 170 0.87 12.45 9.44
C SER A 170 0.82 12.61 10.96
N ALA A 171 1.92 13.06 11.57
CA ALA A 171 1.98 13.30 13.01
C ALA A 171 1.03 14.44 13.45
N ALA A 172 1.02 15.55 12.71
CA ALA A 172 0.13 16.68 12.99
C ALA A 172 -1.35 16.29 12.86
N LYS A 173 -1.73 15.55 11.78
CA LYS A 173 -3.10 15.05 11.63
C LYS A 173 -3.48 14.06 12.72
N ALA A 174 -2.61 13.13 13.08
CA ALA A 174 -2.85 12.18 14.16
C ALA A 174 -3.07 12.91 15.50
N ALA A 175 -2.20 13.84 15.86
CA ALA A 175 -2.32 14.64 17.08
C ALA A 175 -3.64 15.42 17.13
N LEU A 176 -4.03 16.04 16.01
CA LEU A 176 -5.29 16.77 15.92
C LEU A 176 -6.50 15.85 16.07
N LEU A 177 -6.50 14.69 15.44
CA LEU A 177 -7.59 13.72 15.54
C LEU A 177 -7.70 13.17 16.96
N LEU A 178 -6.59 12.79 17.58
CA LEU A 178 -6.52 12.31 18.96
C LEU A 178 -7.07 13.34 19.94
N ASN A 179 -6.63 14.60 19.85
CA ASN A 179 -7.10 15.69 20.70
C ASN A 179 -8.62 15.93 20.53
N ARG A 180 -9.12 15.92 19.30
CA ARG A 180 -10.58 16.07 19.02
C ARG A 180 -11.42 14.94 19.61
N GLN A 181 -10.84 13.76 19.81
CA GLN A 181 -11.51 12.61 20.44
C GLN A 181 -11.25 12.54 21.97
N GLY A 182 -10.71 13.59 22.55
CA GLY A 182 -10.55 13.72 24.00
C GLY A 182 -9.30 13.06 24.59
N ALA A 183 -8.29 12.77 23.78
CA ALA A 183 -6.97 12.39 24.30
C ALA A 183 -6.16 13.62 24.76
N ASN A 184 -5.35 13.48 25.78
CA ASN A 184 -4.32 14.46 26.17
C ASN A 184 -3.09 14.23 25.31
N VAL A 185 -2.82 15.11 24.35
CA VAL A 185 -1.78 14.88 23.35
C VAL A 185 -0.56 15.74 23.61
N THR A 186 0.60 15.08 23.72
CA THR A 186 1.92 15.73 23.71
C THR A 186 2.64 15.42 22.41
N MET A 187 3.15 16.41 21.70
CA MET A 187 3.98 16.21 20.51
C MET A 187 5.46 16.36 20.83
N LEU A 188 6.26 15.37 20.43
CA LEU A 188 7.73 15.42 20.49
C LEU A 188 8.29 15.67 19.10
N ILE A 189 9.02 16.75 18.97
CA ILE A 189 9.58 17.21 17.69
C ILE A 189 11.09 17.29 17.84
N ARG A 190 11.81 16.65 16.92
CA ARG A 190 13.26 16.80 16.85
C ARG A 190 13.60 18.16 16.29
N GLY A 191 14.43 18.92 16.98
CA GLY A 191 14.99 20.19 16.51
C GLY A 191 15.96 20.03 15.33
#